data_7410bc2bfc1176836e4084903addcba3
#
_entry.id   7410bc2bfc1176836e4084903addcba3
#
_cell.length_a   1.000
_cell.length_b   1.000
_cell.length_c   1.000
_cell.angle_alpha   90.00
_cell.angle_beta   90.00
_cell.angle_gamma   90.00
#
_symmetry.space_group_name_H-M   'P 1'
#
loop_
_entity.id
_entity.type
_entity.pdbx_description
1 polymer ?
#
loop_
_entity_poly.entity_id
_entity_poly.type
_entity_poly.pdbx_seq_one_letter_code
_entity_poly.pdbx_strand_id
1 'polypeptide(L)'
;GSHTPGHPERDIARGIETTTGPLGQGFGNGVGMAIAERHLRAVFGSELVNHHTYGFVSDGDLMEGVASEAASIAGHLELGRLVYLYDDNGITIDGSTDLAFSEDVPRRFDAYGWHTVTVDGHDRRAVEQGIREGLAVADRPTLISCKTHIGHGSPNKQDTASAHGSPLGDEEIALVKEQMGWDAPPFHVPDEVYGFFALAMDRGREARRGWEKRRDNVFASDPDVAERWAAHFSPAAVIGGGPEFEVGASLATRKASSAVINHIAGLRQDLVGGSADLTPSTNTFIDGSASFTADHPEGRNFHFGIREHGMAAAVNGIVLHGGLRAFGATFLTFSDYMRASVRLSGLMEIPSIWVW
;
A
#
# COMPACT_ATOMS: atom_id res chain seq x y z
N GLY A 1 -21.66 0.21 17.58
CA GLY A 1 -22.44 -0.37 16.54
C GLY A 1 -22.37 0.32 15.17
N SER A 2 -21.36 1.19 14.92
CA SER A 2 -21.16 1.81 13.61
C SER A 2 -20.40 0.86 12.66
N HIS A 3 -20.64 1.01 11.36
CA HIS A 3 -19.84 0.36 10.31
C HIS A 3 -18.54 1.11 9.99
N THR A 4 -18.28 2.23 10.69
CA THR A 4 -17.06 3.03 10.58
C THR A 4 -16.27 2.90 11.89
N PRO A 5 -15.41 1.87 12.03
CA PRO A 5 -14.58 1.70 13.22
C PRO A 5 -13.53 2.81 13.31
N GLY A 6 -13.00 3.04 14.52
CA GLY A 6 -11.93 4.00 14.76
C GLY A 6 -10.61 3.63 14.03
N HIS A 7 -10.35 2.33 13.88
CA HIS A 7 -9.29 1.80 13.03
C HIS A 7 -9.92 1.04 11.87
N PRO A 8 -9.64 1.39 10.61
CA PRO A 8 -10.18 0.68 9.46
C PRO A 8 -9.77 -0.78 9.46
N GLU A 9 -10.73 -1.66 9.24
CA GLU A 9 -10.49 -3.07 9.00
C GLU A 9 -10.92 -3.43 7.59
N ARG A 10 -10.15 -4.28 6.92
CA ARG A 10 -10.40 -4.67 5.54
C ARG A 10 -11.83 -5.19 5.36
N ASP A 11 -12.57 -4.50 4.51
CA ASP A 11 -13.94 -4.85 4.11
C ASP A 11 -14.21 -4.36 2.68
N ILE A 12 -13.95 -5.21 1.72
CA ILE A 12 -14.06 -4.86 0.29
C ILE A 12 -15.48 -4.46 -0.08
N ALA A 13 -16.50 -5.02 0.57
CA ALA A 13 -17.89 -4.66 0.31
C ALA A 13 -18.19 -3.19 0.70
N ARG A 14 -17.40 -2.64 1.62
CA ARG A 14 -17.49 -1.24 2.08
C ARG A 14 -16.41 -0.33 1.48
N GLY A 15 -15.55 -0.86 0.61
CA GLY A 15 -14.47 -0.11 -0.02
C GLY A 15 -13.25 0.13 0.89
N ILE A 16 -13.04 -0.73 1.89
CA ILE A 16 -11.86 -0.68 2.77
C ILE A 16 -10.86 -1.73 2.28
N GLU A 17 -9.79 -1.28 1.65
CA GLU A 17 -8.83 -2.15 0.99
C GLU A 17 -7.91 -2.88 1.97
N THR A 18 -7.54 -2.26 3.08
CA THR A 18 -6.57 -2.81 4.04
C THR A 18 -6.93 -2.50 5.48
N THR A 19 -6.45 -3.31 6.41
CA THR A 19 -6.53 -3.05 7.85
C THR A 19 -5.36 -2.17 8.26
N THR A 20 -5.67 -1.01 8.85
CA THR A 20 -4.70 -0.08 9.43
C THR A 20 -5.04 0.19 10.90
N GLY A 21 -4.21 1.00 11.59
CA GLY A 21 -4.24 1.22 13.02
C GLY A 21 -2.89 0.89 13.65
N PRO A 22 -2.27 -0.29 13.35
CA PRO A 22 -0.83 -0.43 13.54
C PRO A 22 -0.08 0.49 12.57
N LEU A 23 0.55 1.54 13.10
CA LEU A 23 1.19 2.61 12.33
C LEU A 23 2.28 2.06 11.38
N GLY A 24 2.47 2.72 10.24
CA GLY A 24 3.44 2.35 9.21
C GLY A 24 3.07 1.14 8.35
N GLN A 25 2.14 0.28 8.78
CA GLN A 25 1.75 -0.91 8.02
C GLN A 25 1.02 -0.55 6.71
N GLY A 26 0.09 0.39 6.77
CA GLY A 26 -0.61 0.92 5.59
C GLY A 26 0.36 1.55 4.59
N PHE A 27 1.42 2.23 5.08
CA PHE A 27 2.48 2.75 4.23
C PHE A 27 3.15 1.61 3.43
N GLY A 28 3.59 0.56 4.09
CA GLY A 28 4.20 -0.60 3.43
C GLY A 28 3.25 -1.32 2.49
N ASN A 29 1.95 -1.43 2.84
CA ASN A 29 0.94 -2.01 1.96
C ASN A 29 0.77 -1.19 0.66
N GLY A 30 0.73 0.14 0.73
CA GLY A 30 0.66 1.00 -0.44
C GLY A 30 1.88 0.86 -1.35
N VAL A 31 3.09 0.69 -0.78
CA VAL A 31 4.29 0.36 -1.55
C VAL A 31 4.12 -0.97 -2.28
N GLY A 32 3.59 -2.00 -1.61
CA GLY A 32 3.29 -3.28 -2.23
C GLY A 32 2.25 -3.19 -3.35
N MET A 33 1.20 -2.38 -3.18
CA MET A 33 0.21 -2.12 -4.24
C MET A 33 0.85 -1.44 -5.46
N ALA A 34 1.76 -0.48 -5.25
CA ALA A 34 2.47 0.18 -6.34
C ALA A 34 3.47 -0.77 -7.06
N ILE A 35 4.10 -1.70 -6.34
CA ILE A 35 4.91 -2.77 -6.94
C ILE A 35 4.03 -3.64 -7.84
N ALA A 36 2.85 -4.05 -7.37
CA ALA A 36 1.92 -4.87 -8.14
C ALA A 36 1.44 -4.15 -9.40
N GLU A 37 1.07 -2.86 -9.29
CA GLU A 37 0.72 -2.04 -10.46
C GLU A 37 1.85 -2.01 -11.48
N ARG A 38 3.09 -1.70 -11.04
CA ARG A 38 4.23 -1.59 -11.94
C ARG A 38 4.53 -2.90 -12.67
N HIS A 39 4.49 -4.03 -11.94
CA HIS A 39 4.67 -5.36 -12.55
C HIS A 39 3.56 -5.70 -13.54
N LEU A 40 2.30 -5.57 -13.13
CA LEU A 40 1.15 -5.91 -13.99
C LEU A 40 1.07 -4.99 -15.20
N ARG A 41 1.46 -3.72 -15.09
CA ARG A 41 1.54 -2.80 -16.22
C ARG A 41 2.63 -3.21 -17.21
N ALA A 42 3.77 -3.71 -16.73
CA ALA A 42 4.82 -4.25 -17.60
C ALA A 42 4.36 -5.52 -18.33
N VAL A 43 3.59 -6.38 -17.65
CA VAL A 43 3.10 -7.66 -18.21
C VAL A 43 1.92 -7.49 -19.16
N PHE A 44 0.99 -6.57 -18.86
CA PHE A 44 -0.30 -6.43 -19.57
C PHE A 44 -0.46 -5.12 -20.34
N GLY A 45 0.45 -4.17 -20.16
CA GLY A 45 0.39 -2.86 -20.82
C GLY A 45 -0.47 -1.84 -20.08
N SER A 46 -0.24 -0.55 -20.41
CA SER A 46 -0.90 0.59 -19.79
C SER A 46 -2.38 0.75 -20.16
N GLU A 47 -2.86 0.08 -21.21
CA GLU A 47 -4.29 0.05 -21.55
C GLU A 47 -5.11 -0.68 -20.49
N LEU A 48 -4.54 -1.72 -19.88
CA LEU A 48 -5.18 -2.55 -18.87
C LEU A 48 -4.83 -2.14 -17.45
N VAL A 49 -3.57 -1.79 -17.19
CA VAL A 49 -3.09 -1.43 -15.85
C VAL A 49 -2.46 -0.04 -15.90
N ASN A 50 -3.13 0.94 -15.29
CA ASN A 50 -2.73 2.34 -15.37
C ASN A 50 -3.37 3.16 -14.24
N HIS A 51 -3.21 2.74 -13.01
CA HIS A 51 -3.76 3.43 -11.84
C HIS A 51 -2.66 3.91 -10.90
N HIS A 52 -3.02 4.77 -9.97
CA HIS A 52 -2.14 5.24 -8.91
C HIS A 52 -2.58 4.63 -7.59
N THR A 53 -1.63 4.46 -6.70
CA THR A 53 -1.86 4.17 -5.28
C THR A 53 -1.72 5.47 -4.51
N TYR A 54 -2.73 5.81 -3.71
CA TYR A 54 -2.73 6.96 -2.82
C TYR A 54 -2.80 6.50 -1.38
N GLY A 55 -2.18 7.24 -0.47
CA GLY A 55 -2.30 7.00 0.95
C GLY A 55 -2.18 8.28 1.76
N PHE A 56 -2.75 8.24 2.97
CA PHE A 56 -2.53 9.25 3.98
C PHE A 56 -1.60 8.66 5.04
N VAL A 57 -0.67 9.48 5.51
CA VAL A 57 0.27 9.12 6.58
C VAL A 57 0.41 10.27 7.56
N SER A 58 0.78 9.95 8.79
CA SER A 58 0.96 10.91 9.87
C SER A 58 2.40 10.89 10.40
N ASP A 59 2.72 11.79 11.32
CA ASP A 59 4.02 11.79 12.03
C ASP A 59 4.33 10.42 12.63
N GLY A 60 3.36 9.80 13.28
CA GLY A 60 3.51 8.48 13.88
C GLY A 60 3.81 7.38 12.87
N ASP A 61 3.15 7.36 11.71
CA ASP A 61 3.47 6.42 10.63
C ASP A 61 4.92 6.57 10.19
N LEU A 62 5.41 7.81 10.07
CA LEU A 62 6.75 8.09 9.57
C LEU A 62 7.86 7.92 10.62
N MET A 63 7.50 7.82 11.90
CA MET A 63 8.41 7.37 12.97
C MET A 63 8.66 5.86 12.94
N GLU A 64 7.72 5.07 12.42
CA GLU A 64 7.84 3.62 12.37
C GLU A 64 8.96 3.16 11.43
N GLY A 65 9.78 2.23 11.89
CA GLY A 65 10.89 1.68 11.08
C GLY A 65 10.42 1.02 9.78
N VAL A 66 9.25 0.37 9.79
CA VAL A 66 8.66 -0.26 8.60
C VAL A 66 8.36 0.75 7.49
N ALA A 67 7.96 1.98 7.83
CA ALA A 67 7.75 3.04 6.85
C ALA A 67 9.06 3.45 6.18
N SER A 68 10.16 3.55 6.95
CA SER A 68 11.49 3.87 6.42
C SER A 68 12.02 2.77 5.49
N GLU A 69 11.85 1.50 5.86
CA GLU A 69 12.21 0.35 5.02
C GLU A 69 11.43 0.37 3.70
N ALA A 70 10.10 0.54 3.78
CA ALA A 70 9.22 0.56 2.62
C ALA A 70 9.47 1.80 1.72
N ALA A 71 9.72 2.99 2.30
CA ALA A 71 10.05 4.19 1.56
C ALA A 71 11.35 4.04 0.75
N SER A 72 12.38 3.43 1.37
CA SER A 72 13.63 3.12 0.68
C SER A 72 13.43 2.13 -0.48
N ILE A 73 12.59 1.10 -0.31
CA ILE A 73 12.22 0.17 -1.40
C ILE A 73 11.51 0.91 -2.53
N ALA A 74 10.55 1.77 -2.21
CA ALA A 74 9.75 2.49 -3.21
C ALA A 74 10.59 3.45 -4.05
N GLY A 75 11.52 4.19 -3.42
CA GLY A 75 12.44 5.07 -4.13
C GLY A 75 13.41 4.29 -5.02
N HIS A 76 14.01 3.20 -4.50
CA HIS A 76 14.91 2.34 -5.26
C HIS A 76 14.24 1.70 -6.50
N LEU A 77 12.97 1.35 -6.39
CA LEU A 77 12.19 0.77 -7.48
C LEU A 77 11.52 1.82 -8.37
N GLU A 78 11.72 3.10 -8.11
CA GLU A 78 11.15 4.21 -8.90
C GLU A 78 9.64 4.09 -9.11
N LEU A 79 8.88 3.89 -8.02
CA LEU A 79 7.43 3.63 -8.08
C LEU A 79 6.63 4.92 -8.35
N GLY A 80 6.73 5.47 -9.55
CA GLY A 80 6.18 6.77 -9.93
C GLY A 80 4.64 6.88 -9.89
N ARG A 81 3.91 5.82 -9.57
CA ARG A 81 2.46 5.83 -9.40
C ARG A 81 2.03 5.69 -7.93
N LEU A 82 2.94 5.99 -7.01
CA LEU A 82 2.70 6.04 -5.58
C LEU A 82 2.73 7.49 -5.11
N VAL A 83 1.63 7.95 -4.51
CA VAL A 83 1.48 9.32 -3.99
C VAL A 83 0.98 9.24 -2.56
N TYR A 84 1.75 9.73 -1.61
CA TYR A 84 1.35 9.87 -0.22
C TYR A 84 1.13 11.32 0.16
N LEU A 85 0.05 11.57 0.91
CA LEU A 85 -0.22 12.83 1.58
C LEU A 85 0.16 12.67 3.05
N TYR A 86 1.11 13.44 3.52
CA TYR A 86 1.56 13.44 4.90
C TYR A 86 0.84 14.56 5.65
N ASP A 87 0.01 14.18 6.62
CA ASP A 87 -0.62 15.09 7.57
C ASP A 87 0.41 15.54 8.61
N ASP A 88 1.09 16.63 8.28
CA ASP A 88 2.21 17.20 9.01
C ASP A 88 1.68 18.24 10.00
N ASN A 89 1.09 17.76 11.11
CA ASN A 89 0.45 18.59 12.12
C ASN A 89 1.30 18.80 13.38
N GLY A 90 2.43 18.12 13.51
CA GLY A 90 3.39 18.31 14.59
C GLY A 90 2.93 17.87 15.96
N ILE A 91 1.85 17.05 16.09
CA ILE A 91 1.28 16.63 17.39
C ILE A 91 1.11 15.11 17.43
N THR A 92 1.50 14.53 18.56
CA THR A 92 1.28 13.13 18.92
C THR A 92 0.43 13.02 20.19
N ILE A 93 0.18 11.79 20.67
CA ILE A 93 -0.52 11.54 21.94
C ILE A 93 0.24 12.16 23.14
N ASP A 94 1.57 12.11 23.11
CA ASP A 94 2.41 12.64 24.19
C ASP A 94 2.56 14.17 24.14
N GLY A 95 2.28 14.81 23.01
CA GLY A 95 2.43 16.26 22.83
C GLY A 95 3.02 16.64 21.48
N SER A 96 3.81 17.73 21.47
CA SER A 96 4.54 18.16 20.26
C SER A 96 5.52 17.08 19.78
N THR A 97 5.62 16.92 18.48
CA THR A 97 6.64 16.05 17.85
C THR A 97 8.06 16.42 18.28
N ASP A 98 8.33 17.69 18.64
CA ASP A 98 9.64 18.15 19.13
C ASP A 98 10.19 17.35 20.32
N LEU A 99 9.32 16.63 21.04
CA LEU A 99 9.72 15.78 22.15
C LEU A 99 10.51 14.54 21.72
N ALA A 100 10.25 14.03 20.51
CA ALA A 100 10.79 12.75 20.05
C ALA A 100 11.10 12.68 18.55
N PHE A 101 10.70 13.66 17.76
CA PHE A 101 10.77 13.62 16.31
C PHE A 101 11.10 15.00 15.74
N SER A 102 12.38 15.24 15.44
CA SER A 102 12.92 16.51 14.94
C SER A 102 13.50 16.40 13.53
N GLU A 103 13.10 15.36 12.80
CA GLU A 103 13.59 15.11 11.46
C GLU A 103 12.97 16.07 10.43
N ASP A 104 13.77 16.42 9.41
CA ASP A 104 13.25 17.01 8.17
C ASP A 104 12.73 15.87 7.27
N VAL A 105 11.45 15.56 7.42
CA VAL A 105 10.81 14.44 6.70
C VAL A 105 10.90 14.61 5.18
N PRO A 106 10.57 15.75 4.56
CA PRO A 106 10.74 15.93 3.13
C PRO A 106 12.17 15.65 2.66
N ARG A 107 13.17 16.14 3.39
CA ARG A 107 14.58 15.91 3.04
C ARG A 107 15.00 14.44 3.20
N ARG A 108 14.46 13.74 4.21
CA ARG A 108 14.68 12.29 4.37
C ARG A 108 14.12 11.52 3.17
N PHE A 109 12.92 11.85 2.72
CA PHE A 109 12.30 11.23 1.55
C PHE A 109 13.01 11.57 0.24
N ASP A 110 13.49 12.81 0.08
CA ASP A 110 14.35 13.19 -1.04
C ASP A 110 15.61 12.30 -1.09
N ALA A 111 16.24 12.04 0.06
CA ALA A 111 17.37 11.13 0.15
C ALA A 111 17.04 9.66 -0.17
N TYR A 112 15.78 9.23 -0.04
CA TYR A 112 15.30 7.94 -0.53
C TYR A 112 15.02 7.93 -2.04
N GLY A 113 15.12 9.07 -2.72
CA GLY A 113 14.83 9.20 -4.15
C GLY A 113 13.36 9.52 -4.45
N TRP A 114 12.61 10.02 -3.49
CA TRP A 114 11.23 10.48 -3.69
C TRP A 114 11.20 11.91 -4.22
N HIS A 115 10.15 12.24 -4.93
CA HIS A 115 9.72 13.61 -5.18
C HIS A 115 8.98 14.13 -3.95
N THR A 116 9.30 15.33 -3.49
CA THR A 116 8.68 15.93 -2.30
C THR A 116 8.09 17.29 -2.61
N VAL A 117 6.88 17.52 -2.10
CA VAL A 117 6.16 18.79 -2.21
C VAL A 117 5.68 19.20 -0.82
N THR A 118 5.75 20.47 -0.47
CA THR A 118 5.18 20.97 0.79
C THR A 118 4.09 22.00 0.48
N VAL A 119 2.92 21.83 1.08
CA VAL A 119 1.75 22.68 0.86
C VAL A 119 1.08 23.07 2.17
N ASP A 120 0.31 24.16 2.15
CA ASP A 120 -0.68 24.43 3.19
C ASP A 120 -1.84 23.42 3.09
N GLY A 121 -1.97 22.52 4.06
CA GLY A 121 -2.99 21.48 4.08
C GLY A 121 -4.42 22.01 4.29
N HIS A 122 -4.59 23.26 4.72
CA HIS A 122 -5.88 23.95 4.83
C HIS A 122 -6.25 24.71 3.55
N ASP A 123 -5.33 24.91 2.61
CA ASP A 123 -5.63 25.44 1.27
C ASP A 123 -5.91 24.29 0.29
N ARG A 124 -7.20 24.05 -0.01
CA ARG A 124 -7.63 23.00 -0.94
C ARG A 124 -7.01 23.11 -2.33
N ARG A 125 -6.70 24.34 -2.79
CA ARG A 125 -6.08 24.58 -4.11
C ARG A 125 -4.61 24.19 -4.07
N ALA A 126 -3.91 24.50 -2.99
CA ALA A 126 -2.52 24.11 -2.80
C ALA A 126 -2.40 22.57 -2.73
N VAL A 127 -3.30 21.89 -2.00
CA VAL A 127 -3.33 20.41 -1.94
C VAL A 127 -3.63 19.82 -3.32
N GLU A 128 -4.63 20.32 -4.04
CA GLU A 128 -4.93 19.87 -5.41
C GLU A 128 -3.72 20.05 -6.34
N GLN A 129 -3.05 21.19 -6.26
CA GLN A 129 -1.86 21.46 -7.06
C GLN A 129 -0.73 20.48 -6.72
N GLY A 130 -0.47 20.23 -5.44
CA GLY A 130 0.52 19.25 -5.00
C GLY A 130 0.23 17.83 -5.53
N ILE A 131 -1.04 17.42 -5.51
CA ILE A 131 -1.46 16.12 -6.11
C ILE A 131 -1.18 16.12 -7.61
N ARG A 132 -1.53 17.19 -8.34
CA ARG A 132 -1.27 17.28 -9.78
C ARG A 132 0.22 17.25 -10.12
N GLU A 133 1.06 17.90 -9.32
CA GLU A 133 2.52 17.82 -9.45
C GLU A 133 3.01 16.37 -9.25
N GLY A 134 2.55 15.69 -8.20
CA GLY A 134 2.89 14.30 -7.96
C GLY A 134 2.47 13.37 -9.10
N LEU A 135 1.29 13.58 -9.68
CA LEU A 135 0.80 12.81 -10.82
C LEU A 135 1.61 13.02 -12.10
N ALA A 136 2.30 14.15 -12.23
CA ALA A 136 3.17 14.45 -13.37
C ALA A 136 4.55 13.79 -13.27
N VAL A 137 4.94 13.33 -12.07
CA VAL A 137 6.22 12.67 -11.81
C VAL A 137 6.05 11.14 -12.02
N ALA A 138 6.62 10.62 -13.09
CA ALA A 138 6.43 9.23 -13.50
C ALA A 138 7.57 8.29 -13.09
N ASP A 139 8.71 8.83 -12.68
CA ASP A 139 9.97 8.13 -12.46
C ASP A 139 10.33 7.91 -10.98
N ARG A 140 9.52 8.42 -10.05
CA ARG A 140 9.74 8.27 -8.61
C ARG A 140 8.46 8.49 -7.82
N PRO A 141 8.31 7.89 -6.62
CA PRO A 141 7.15 8.13 -5.77
C PRO A 141 7.13 9.57 -5.24
N THR A 142 5.94 10.04 -4.86
CA THR A 142 5.74 11.40 -4.35
C THR A 142 5.23 11.41 -2.92
N LEU A 143 5.84 12.25 -2.07
CA LEU A 143 5.34 12.62 -0.76
C LEU A 143 4.90 14.10 -0.79
N ILE A 144 3.66 14.37 -0.43
CA ILE A 144 3.10 15.70 -0.29
C ILE A 144 2.95 16.01 1.20
N SER A 145 3.87 16.80 1.77
CA SER A 145 3.78 17.27 3.16
C SER A 145 2.73 18.38 3.23
N CYS A 146 1.59 18.04 3.83
CA CYS A 146 0.47 18.95 4.06
C CYS A 146 0.59 19.53 5.48
N LYS A 147 0.99 20.77 5.61
CA LYS A 147 1.03 21.46 6.92
C LYS A 147 -0.38 21.71 7.39
N THR A 148 -0.75 21.12 8.51
CA THR A 148 -2.09 21.17 9.08
C THR A 148 -2.08 21.52 10.56
N HIS A 149 -3.26 21.71 11.11
CA HIS A 149 -3.50 21.91 12.54
C HIS A 149 -4.44 20.84 13.05
N ILE A 150 -3.99 19.98 13.96
CA ILE A 150 -4.88 19.01 14.59
C ILE A 150 -6.00 19.75 15.37
N GLY A 151 -7.23 19.23 15.29
CA GLY A 151 -8.38 19.89 15.94
C GLY A 151 -8.67 21.27 15.37
N HIS A 152 -8.39 21.50 14.08
CA HIS A 152 -8.60 22.77 13.38
C HIS A 152 -10.00 23.34 13.63
N GLY A 153 -10.05 24.61 14.05
CA GLY A 153 -11.29 25.31 14.40
C GLY A 153 -11.75 25.09 15.84
N SER A 154 -11.00 24.34 16.65
CA SER A 154 -11.28 24.20 18.08
C SER A 154 -10.58 25.31 18.86
N PRO A 155 -11.33 26.22 19.53
CA PRO A 155 -10.71 27.35 20.22
C PRO A 155 -9.73 26.99 21.34
N ASN A 156 -10.00 25.86 22.03
CA ASN A 156 -9.21 25.47 23.20
C ASN A 156 -8.37 24.21 23.00
N LYS A 157 -8.60 23.44 21.92
CA LYS A 157 -7.93 22.14 21.71
C LYS A 157 -7.14 22.04 20.41
N GLN A 158 -7.24 23.05 19.52
CA GLN A 158 -6.39 23.08 18.32
C GLN A 158 -4.91 23.03 18.74
N ASP A 159 -4.10 22.27 17.99
CA ASP A 159 -2.66 22.08 18.19
C ASP A 159 -2.28 21.54 19.58
N THR A 160 -3.17 20.75 20.17
CA THR A 160 -2.91 20.10 21.44
C THR A 160 -3.06 18.58 21.36
N ALA A 161 -2.31 17.83 22.17
CA ALA A 161 -2.43 16.39 22.31
C ALA A 161 -3.86 15.95 22.73
N SER A 162 -4.62 16.81 23.41
CA SER A 162 -6.00 16.53 23.81
C SER A 162 -6.98 16.41 22.64
N ALA A 163 -6.60 16.86 21.44
CA ALA A 163 -7.37 16.65 20.21
C ALA A 163 -7.02 15.31 19.53
N HIS A 164 -5.93 14.64 19.96
CA HIS A 164 -5.47 13.40 19.35
C HIS A 164 -6.20 12.20 19.99
N GLY A 165 -7.11 11.58 19.25
CA GLY A 165 -7.78 10.33 19.66
C GLY A 165 -8.78 10.45 20.82
N SER A 166 -9.09 11.65 21.28
CA SER A 166 -10.07 11.91 22.35
C SER A 166 -11.23 12.76 21.82
N PRO A 167 -12.46 12.52 22.30
CA PRO A 167 -13.59 13.38 21.97
C PRO A 167 -13.32 14.80 22.42
N LEU A 168 -13.72 15.78 21.61
CA LEU A 168 -13.64 17.19 22.00
C LEU A 168 -14.50 17.52 23.22
N GLY A 169 -15.64 16.83 23.39
CA GLY A 169 -16.65 17.09 24.40
C GLY A 169 -17.70 18.10 23.92
N ASP A 170 -18.88 18.04 24.52
CA ASP A 170 -20.04 18.80 24.05
C ASP A 170 -19.82 20.33 24.09
N GLU A 171 -19.16 20.84 25.13
CA GLU A 171 -18.86 22.26 25.27
C GLU A 171 -17.92 22.74 24.16
N GLU A 172 -16.84 22.01 23.89
CA GLU A 172 -15.89 22.37 22.84
C GLU A 172 -16.50 22.22 21.43
N ILE A 173 -17.33 21.20 21.21
CA ILE A 173 -18.08 21.02 19.96
C ILE A 173 -18.98 22.23 19.70
N ALA A 174 -19.64 22.77 20.73
CA ALA A 174 -20.48 23.95 20.59
C ALA A 174 -19.65 25.18 20.14
N LEU A 175 -18.47 25.37 20.73
CA LEU A 175 -17.56 26.45 20.34
C LEU A 175 -17.03 26.30 18.89
N VAL A 176 -16.66 25.08 18.48
CA VAL A 176 -16.25 24.78 17.10
C VAL A 176 -17.37 25.10 16.13
N LYS A 177 -18.60 24.70 16.43
CA LYS A 177 -19.77 24.99 15.58
C LYS A 177 -20.01 26.49 15.47
N GLU A 178 -19.96 27.22 16.58
CA GLU A 178 -20.09 28.68 16.58
C GLU A 178 -19.01 29.34 15.70
N GLN A 179 -17.75 28.94 15.86
CA GLN A 179 -16.63 29.49 15.09
C GLN A 179 -16.75 29.18 13.58
N MET A 180 -17.26 28.00 13.24
CA MET A 180 -17.45 27.58 11.85
C MET A 180 -18.77 28.06 11.23
N GLY A 181 -19.65 28.72 12.00
CA GLY A 181 -20.99 29.10 11.57
C GLY A 181 -21.89 27.90 11.25
N TRP A 182 -21.73 26.81 11.98
CA TRP A 182 -22.46 25.56 11.76
C TRP A 182 -23.48 25.33 12.88
N ASP A 183 -24.74 25.53 12.60
CA ASP A 183 -25.85 25.41 13.57
C ASP A 183 -26.70 24.13 13.43
N ALA A 184 -26.33 23.27 12.47
CA ALA A 184 -27.06 22.04 12.19
C ALA A 184 -26.99 21.02 13.34
N PRO A 185 -28.02 20.16 13.52
CA PRO A 185 -28.01 19.12 14.54
C PRO A 185 -26.91 18.06 14.28
N PRO A 186 -26.56 17.23 15.31
CA PRO A 186 -25.61 16.13 15.12
C PRO A 186 -26.00 15.22 13.96
N PHE A 187 -24.97 14.77 13.20
CA PHE A 187 -25.11 13.89 12.02
C PHE A 187 -25.90 14.47 10.84
N HIS A 188 -26.24 15.75 10.87
CA HIS A 188 -26.83 16.39 9.70
C HIS A 188 -25.79 16.55 8.59
N VAL A 189 -26.14 16.07 7.39
CA VAL A 189 -25.37 16.28 6.16
C VAL A 189 -26.31 16.99 5.16
N PRO A 190 -25.96 18.19 4.68
CA PRO A 190 -26.78 18.90 3.69
C PRO A 190 -26.93 18.12 2.38
N ASP A 191 -28.08 18.28 1.71
CA ASP A 191 -28.39 17.56 0.47
C ASP A 191 -27.40 17.88 -0.66
N GLU A 192 -26.88 19.12 -0.71
CA GLU A 192 -25.85 19.50 -1.68
C GLU A 192 -24.54 18.73 -1.52
N VAL A 193 -24.21 18.30 -0.29
CA VAL A 193 -23.03 17.44 -0.03
C VAL A 193 -23.24 16.05 -0.61
N TYR A 194 -24.42 15.46 -0.42
CA TYR A 194 -24.77 14.20 -1.07
C TYR A 194 -24.74 14.33 -2.60
N GLY A 195 -25.28 15.44 -3.16
CA GLY A 195 -25.23 15.72 -4.58
C GLY A 195 -23.78 15.84 -5.11
N PHE A 196 -22.90 16.50 -4.36
CA PHE A 196 -21.48 16.63 -4.73
C PHE A 196 -20.77 15.26 -4.77
N PHE A 197 -20.96 14.43 -3.76
CA PHE A 197 -20.36 13.10 -3.73
C PHE A 197 -20.97 12.13 -4.75
N ALA A 198 -22.26 12.30 -5.11
CA ALA A 198 -22.87 11.55 -6.21
C ALA A 198 -22.15 11.78 -7.55
N LEU A 199 -21.68 13.00 -7.82
CA LEU A 199 -20.87 13.29 -9.02
C LEU A 199 -19.55 12.50 -9.05
N ALA A 200 -18.92 12.24 -7.91
CA ALA A 200 -17.74 11.39 -7.85
C ALA A 200 -18.07 9.93 -8.22
N MET A 201 -19.21 9.43 -7.76
CA MET A 201 -19.71 8.09 -8.14
C MET A 201 -19.97 7.97 -9.64
N ASP A 202 -20.53 9.01 -10.26
CA ASP A 202 -20.82 9.03 -11.70
C ASP A 202 -19.52 9.04 -12.51
N ARG A 203 -18.54 9.86 -12.12
CA ARG A 203 -17.21 9.85 -12.75
C ARG A 203 -16.53 8.48 -12.62
N GLY A 204 -16.64 7.83 -11.46
CA GLY A 204 -16.12 6.49 -11.25
C GLY A 204 -16.77 5.43 -12.15
N ARG A 205 -18.10 5.48 -12.31
CA ARG A 205 -18.82 4.59 -13.23
C ARG A 205 -18.42 4.80 -14.69
N GLU A 206 -18.24 6.06 -15.10
CA GLU A 206 -17.80 6.38 -16.46
C GLU A 206 -16.34 5.91 -16.70
N ALA A 207 -15.44 6.16 -15.77
CA ALA A 207 -14.06 5.68 -15.84
C ALA A 207 -14.01 4.15 -15.95
N ARG A 208 -14.81 3.44 -15.16
CA ARG A 208 -14.94 1.98 -15.22
C ARG A 208 -15.44 1.50 -16.58
N ARG A 209 -16.52 2.07 -17.11
CA ARG A 209 -17.05 1.71 -18.45
C ARG A 209 -16.01 1.96 -19.54
N GLY A 210 -15.27 3.06 -19.44
CA GLY A 210 -14.18 3.37 -20.37
C GLY A 210 -13.07 2.33 -20.30
N TRP A 211 -12.69 1.89 -19.11
CA TRP A 211 -11.72 0.83 -18.91
C TRP A 211 -12.23 -0.53 -19.43
N GLU A 212 -13.47 -0.91 -19.12
CA GLU A 212 -14.08 -2.16 -19.61
C GLU A 212 -14.06 -2.23 -21.13
N LYS A 213 -14.39 -1.13 -21.80
CA LYS A 213 -14.31 -1.05 -23.27
C LYS A 213 -12.89 -1.22 -23.80
N ARG A 214 -11.88 -0.60 -23.16
CA ARG A 214 -10.47 -0.80 -23.55
C ARG A 214 -10.04 -2.25 -23.33
N ARG A 215 -10.36 -2.82 -22.17
CA ARG A 215 -10.10 -4.24 -21.86
C ARG A 215 -10.67 -5.17 -22.94
N ASP A 216 -11.94 -4.99 -23.27
CA ASP A 216 -12.63 -5.85 -24.23
C ASP A 216 -12.02 -5.73 -25.63
N ASN A 217 -11.57 -4.52 -26.03
CA ASN A 217 -10.85 -4.31 -27.27
C ASN A 217 -9.48 -5.02 -27.28
N VAL A 218 -8.70 -4.93 -26.19
CA VAL A 218 -7.43 -5.62 -26.06
C VAL A 218 -7.63 -7.13 -26.12
N PHE A 219 -8.60 -7.67 -25.40
CA PHE A 219 -8.89 -9.11 -25.39
C PHE A 219 -9.39 -9.63 -26.73
N ALA A 220 -10.12 -8.82 -27.47
CA ALA A 220 -10.54 -9.18 -28.83
C ALA A 220 -9.38 -9.17 -29.83
N SER A 221 -8.40 -8.28 -29.65
CA SER A 221 -7.23 -8.18 -30.52
C SER A 221 -6.10 -9.12 -30.16
N ASP A 222 -6.00 -9.55 -28.89
CA ASP A 222 -4.97 -10.45 -28.36
C ASP A 222 -5.58 -11.45 -27.37
N PRO A 223 -6.06 -12.61 -27.86
CA PRO A 223 -6.62 -13.66 -27.01
C PRO A 223 -5.63 -14.24 -25.98
N ASP A 224 -4.33 -14.23 -26.27
CA ASP A 224 -3.30 -14.72 -25.33
C ASP A 224 -3.18 -13.81 -24.12
N VAL A 225 -3.33 -12.50 -24.31
CA VAL A 225 -3.42 -11.54 -23.21
C VAL A 225 -4.68 -11.80 -22.38
N ALA A 226 -5.81 -12.08 -23.01
CA ALA A 226 -7.06 -12.39 -22.30
C ALA A 226 -6.92 -13.65 -21.43
N GLU A 227 -6.31 -14.71 -21.94
CA GLU A 227 -6.07 -15.95 -21.19
C GLU A 227 -5.13 -15.72 -20.01
N ARG A 228 -3.99 -15.04 -20.24
CA ARG A 228 -3.06 -14.70 -19.17
C ARG A 228 -3.71 -13.82 -18.09
N TRP A 229 -4.49 -12.82 -18.49
CA TRP A 229 -5.25 -11.97 -17.57
C TRP A 229 -6.20 -12.80 -16.70
N ALA A 230 -7.00 -13.68 -17.34
CA ALA A 230 -7.91 -14.56 -16.63
C ALA A 230 -7.17 -15.46 -15.62
N ALA A 231 -5.99 -15.98 -15.98
CA ALA A 231 -5.16 -16.79 -15.09
C ALA A 231 -4.67 -16.00 -13.86
N HIS A 232 -4.27 -14.73 -14.04
CA HIS A 232 -3.80 -13.86 -12.94
C HIS A 232 -4.92 -13.51 -11.96
N PHE A 233 -6.14 -13.24 -12.46
CA PHE A 233 -7.27 -12.81 -11.64
C PHE A 233 -8.25 -13.93 -11.27
N SER A 234 -7.97 -15.17 -11.67
CA SER A 234 -8.80 -16.31 -11.27
C SER A 234 -8.54 -16.72 -9.82
N PRO A 235 -9.55 -17.27 -9.13
CA PRO A 235 -9.32 -18.01 -7.87
C PRO A 235 -8.25 -19.09 -8.10
N ALA A 236 -7.52 -19.42 -7.04
CA ALA A 236 -6.50 -20.46 -7.13
C ALA A 236 -7.12 -21.78 -7.61
N ALA A 237 -6.78 -22.20 -8.84
CA ALA A 237 -7.01 -23.57 -9.21
C ALA A 237 -6.16 -24.48 -8.32
N VAL A 238 -6.71 -25.63 -7.92
CA VAL A 238 -5.92 -26.66 -7.26
C VAL A 238 -4.79 -27.04 -8.20
N ILE A 239 -3.54 -26.77 -7.81
CA ILE A 239 -2.37 -27.19 -8.57
C ILE A 239 -2.22 -28.70 -8.33
N GLY A 240 -2.54 -29.48 -9.33
CA GLY A 240 -2.33 -30.94 -9.29
C GLY A 240 -0.87 -31.30 -9.55
N GLY A 241 -0.39 -32.33 -8.87
CA GLY A 241 0.98 -32.80 -9.00
C GLY A 241 1.97 -31.98 -8.19
N GLY A 242 3.24 -32.31 -8.28
CA GLY A 242 4.34 -31.64 -7.61
C GLY A 242 5.64 -32.36 -7.91
N PRO A 243 6.79 -31.83 -7.48
CA PRO A 243 8.04 -32.55 -7.58
C PRO A 243 7.97 -33.83 -6.76
N GLU A 244 8.39 -34.95 -7.33
CA GLU A 244 8.52 -36.22 -6.63
C GLU A 244 9.86 -36.27 -5.90
N PHE A 245 9.83 -36.75 -4.66
CA PHE A 245 11.03 -36.97 -3.86
C PHE A 245 11.18 -38.47 -3.57
N GLU A 246 12.38 -38.97 -3.72
CA GLU A 246 12.69 -40.36 -3.44
C GLU A 246 12.47 -40.66 -1.94
N VAL A 247 11.75 -41.72 -1.64
CA VAL A 247 11.50 -42.16 -0.23
C VAL A 247 12.81 -42.59 0.40
N GLY A 248 13.15 -41.92 1.51
CA GLY A 248 14.41 -42.19 2.23
C GLY A 248 15.58 -41.30 1.77
N ALA A 249 15.41 -40.45 0.77
CA ALA A 249 16.43 -39.47 0.42
C ALA A 249 16.65 -38.43 1.52
N SER A 250 17.90 -38.08 1.76
CA SER A 250 18.25 -36.96 2.66
C SER A 250 18.32 -35.66 1.85
N LEU A 251 17.28 -34.82 2.01
CA LEU A 251 17.18 -33.55 1.31
C LEU A 251 16.98 -32.42 2.30
N ALA A 252 17.75 -31.32 2.14
CA ALA A 252 17.49 -30.11 2.92
C ALA A 252 16.13 -29.50 2.58
N THR A 253 15.36 -29.08 3.60
CA THR A 253 14.00 -28.52 3.42
C THR A 253 13.95 -27.36 2.44
N ARG A 254 14.96 -26.47 2.44
CA ARG A 254 15.07 -25.37 1.46
C ARG A 254 15.17 -25.85 0.01
N LYS A 255 15.80 -27.02 -0.26
CA LYS A 255 15.86 -27.59 -1.62
C LYS A 255 14.51 -28.18 -2.03
N ALA A 256 13.80 -28.83 -1.09
CA ALA A 256 12.44 -29.29 -1.35
C ALA A 256 11.50 -28.12 -1.62
N SER A 257 11.58 -27.07 -0.80
CA SER A 257 10.83 -25.82 -1.00
C SER A 257 11.12 -25.17 -2.34
N SER A 258 12.38 -25.06 -2.74
CA SER A 258 12.80 -24.55 -4.05
C SER A 258 12.20 -25.33 -5.22
N ALA A 259 12.23 -26.66 -5.14
CA ALA A 259 11.62 -27.50 -6.18
C ALA A 259 10.11 -27.25 -6.29
N VAL A 260 9.40 -27.09 -5.17
CA VAL A 260 7.98 -26.75 -5.15
C VAL A 260 7.71 -25.35 -5.69
N ILE A 261 8.48 -24.33 -5.27
CA ILE A 261 8.34 -22.96 -5.76
C ILE A 261 8.50 -22.93 -7.28
N ASN A 262 9.54 -23.58 -7.82
CA ASN A 262 9.81 -23.61 -9.25
C ASN A 262 8.78 -24.42 -10.04
N HIS A 263 8.28 -25.51 -9.48
CA HIS A 263 7.15 -26.25 -10.07
C HIS A 263 5.90 -25.37 -10.17
N ILE A 264 5.53 -24.68 -9.09
CA ILE A 264 4.37 -23.77 -9.08
C ILE A 264 4.61 -22.60 -10.04
N ALA A 265 5.79 -21.99 -10.04
CA ALA A 265 6.15 -20.87 -10.91
C ALA A 265 6.11 -21.22 -12.39
N GLY A 266 6.36 -22.48 -12.76
CA GLY A 266 6.19 -22.99 -14.11
C GLY A 266 4.72 -23.09 -14.55
N LEU A 267 3.82 -23.36 -13.61
CA LEU A 267 2.37 -23.46 -13.84
C LEU A 267 1.64 -22.12 -13.68
N ARG A 268 2.19 -21.20 -12.88
CA ARG A 268 1.57 -19.94 -12.47
C ARG A 268 2.51 -18.78 -12.70
N GLN A 269 2.22 -17.99 -13.73
CA GLN A 269 3.01 -16.80 -14.06
C GLN A 269 2.77 -15.64 -13.09
N ASP A 270 1.69 -15.68 -12.33
CA ASP A 270 1.31 -14.71 -11.30
C ASP A 270 2.00 -14.96 -9.94
N LEU A 271 2.83 -16.01 -9.80
CA LEU A 271 3.67 -16.20 -8.62
C LEU A 271 4.91 -15.31 -8.73
N VAL A 272 5.06 -14.42 -7.75
CA VAL A 272 6.20 -13.50 -7.61
C VAL A 272 6.71 -13.56 -6.17
N GLY A 273 7.92 -13.13 -5.93
CA GLY A 273 8.41 -13.02 -4.56
C GLY A 273 9.93 -12.96 -4.47
N GLY A 274 10.42 -13.00 -3.25
CA GLY A 274 11.87 -12.92 -3.00
C GLY A 274 12.17 -12.95 -1.52
N SER A 275 13.37 -12.55 -1.16
CA SER A 275 13.83 -12.62 0.23
C SER A 275 14.42 -11.30 0.73
N ALA A 276 14.55 -11.23 2.05
CA ALA A 276 15.32 -10.19 2.73
C ALA A 276 16.83 -10.54 2.67
N ASP A 277 17.41 -10.39 1.47
CA ASP A 277 18.83 -10.60 1.16
C ASP A 277 19.36 -12.04 1.41
N LEU A 278 18.48 -13.04 1.44
CA LEU A 278 18.83 -14.43 1.76
C LEU A 278 18.52 -15.44 0.64
N THR A 279 18.23 -14.96 -0.57
CA THR A 279 17.82 -15.83 -1.70
C THR A 279 18.76 -17.03 -1.93
N PRO A 280 20.12 -16.90 -1.90
CA PRO A 280 21.00 -18.06 -2.07
C PRO A 280 20.92 -19.08 -0.93
N SER A 281 20.54 -18.61 0.27
CA SER A 281 20.44 -19.47 1.46
C SER A 281 19.06 -20.10 1.62
N THR A 282 17.99 -19.40 1.27
CA THR A 282 16.60 -19.89 1.30
C THR A 282 16.24 -20.67 0.04
N ASN A 283 17.02 -20.55 -1.03
CA ASN A 283 16.78 -21.15 -2.36
C ASN A 283 15.40 -20.76 -2.93
N THR A 284 15.04 -19.48 -2.84
CA THR A 284 13.70 -18.99 -3.25
C THR A 284 13.70 -18.26 -4.59
N PHE A 285 14.76 -18.42 -5.39
CA PHE A 285 14.83 -17.86 -6.74
C PHE A 285 13.89 -18.63 -7.68
N ILE A 286 13.11 -17.89 -8.48
CA ILE A 286 12.29 -18.43 -9.55
C ILE A 286 13.16 -18.55 -10.81
N ASP A 287 13.50 -19.78 -11.16
CA ASP A 287 14.37 -20.09 -12.29
C ASP A 287 13.75 -19.62 -13.62
N GLY A 288 14.60 -19.08 -14.51
CA GLY A 288 14.15 -18.60 -15.81
C GLY A 288 13.40 -17.25 -15.77
N SER A 289 13.25 -16.63 -14.60
CA SER A 289 12.66 -15.28 -14.48
C SER A 289 13.72 -14.25 -14.10
N ALA A 290 13.59 -13.05 -14.66
CA ALA A 290 14.44 -11.91 -14.30
C ALA A 290 14.19 -11.41 -12.86
N SER A 291 15.14 -10.65 -12.35
CA SER A 291 14.94 -9.84 -11.15
C SER A 291 14.01 -8.66 -11.45
N PHE A 292 13.08 -8.38 -10.54
CA PHE A 292 12.27 -7.16 -10.58
C PHE A 292 13.13 -5.96 -10.20
N THR A 293 13.27 -5.03 -11.12
CA THR A 293 14.03 -3.77 -10.94
C THR A 293 13.28 -2.62 -11.60
N ALA A 294 13.78 -1.40 -11.45
CA ALA A 294 13.24 -0.24 -12.17
C ALA A 294 13.27 -0.43 -13.69
N ASP A 295 14.33 -1.05 -14.21
CA ASP A 295 14.51 -1.31 -15.66
C ASP A 295 13.82 -2.59 -16.14
N HIS A 296 13.56 -3.55 -15.26
CA HIS A 296 12.95 -4.85 -15.55
C HIS A 296 11.74 -5.13 -14.66
N PRO A 297 10.67 -4.33 -14.79
CA PRO A 297 9.49 -4.46 -13.94
C PRO A 297 8.62 -5.70 -14.22
N GLU A 298 8.91 -6.44 -15.28
CA GLU A 298 8.31 -7.74 -15.59
C GLU A 298 8.94 -8.91 -14.82
N GLY A 299 10.07 -8.68 -14.13
CA GLY A 299 10.77 -9.70 -13.34
C GLY A 299 9.92 -10.22 -12.17
N ARG A 300 10.05 -11.51 -11.84
CA ARG A 300 9.29 -12.16 -10.77
C ARG A 300 10.11 -12.38 -9.49
N ASN A 301 11.43 -12.17 -9.55
CA ASN A 301 12.34 -12.28 -8.41
C ASN A 301 12.53 -10.92 -7.76
N PHE A 302 11.98 -10.73 -6.56
CA PHE A 302 12.06 -9.48 -5.81
C PHE A 302 13.24 -9.49 -4.84
N HIS A 303 13.88 -8.34 -4.70
CA HIS A 303 15.01 -8.14 -3.79
C HIS A 303 14.64 -7.08 -2.77
N PHE A 304 14.23 -7.50 -1.58
CA PHE A 304 13.81 -6.56 -0.54
C PHE A 304 14.97 -5.95 0.26
N GLY A 305 16.18 -6.52 0.12
CA GLY A 305 17.32 -6.18 0.95
C GLY A 305 17.10 -6.64 2.40
N ILE A 306 17.95 -6.24 3.33
CA ILE A 306 17.84 -6.60 4.74
C ILE A 306 16.73 -5.75 5.39
N ARG A 307 15.48 -6.08 5.07
CA ARG A 307 14.26 -5.32 5.44
C ARG A 307 13.07 -6.27 5.60
N GLU A 308 13.12 -7.15 6.57
CA GLU A 308 12.08 -8.19 6.77
C GLU A 308 10.70 -7.58 7.01
N HIS A 309 10.63 -6.50 7.79
CA HIS A 309 9.36 -5.85 8.12
C HIS A 309 8.77 -5.15 6.89
N GLY A 310 9.56 -4.36 6.18
CA GLY A 310 9.16 -3.71 4.92
C GLY A 310 8.79 -4.72 3.84
N MET A 311 9.55 -5.83 3.72
CA MET A 311 9.21 -6.95 2.85
C MET A 311 7.82 -7.50 3.14
N ALA A 312 7.54 -7.81 4.40
CA ALA A 312 6.26 -8.41 4.76
C ALA A 312 5.09 -7.45 4.56
N ALA A 313 5.25 -6.17 4.88
CA ALA A 313 4.23 -5.16 4.61
C ALA A 313 3.99 -5.00 3.09
N ALA A 314 5.05 -4.97 2.28
CA ALA A 314 4.94 -4.91 0.82
C ALA A 314 4.28 -6.17 0.22
N VAL A 315 4.64 -7.37 0.69
CA VAL A 315 4.00 -8.63 0.27
C VAL A 315 2.50 -8.60 0.55
N ASN A 316 2.09 -8.13 1.73
CA ASN A 316 0.67 -7.93 2.03
C ASN A 316 0.01 -6.98 1.02
N GLY A 317 0.66 -5.86 0.70
CA GLY A 317 0.16 -4.90 -0.28
C GLY A 317 0.03 -5.48 -1.70
N ILE A 318 1.00 -6.28 -2.15
CA ILE A 318 0.93 -6.97 -3.45
C ILE A 318 -0.28 -7.90 -3.51
N VAL A 319 -0.50 -8.68 -2.45
CA VAL A 319 -1.63 -9.62 -2.36
C VAL A 319 -2.97 -8.88 -2.28
N LEU A 320 -3.03 -7.78 -1.52
CA LEU A 320 -4.23 -6.94 -1.40
C LEU A 320 -4.62 -6.29 -2.72
N HIS A 321 -3.64 -5.90 -3.56
CA HIS A 321 -3.89 -5.38 -4.89
C HIS A 321 -4.60 -6.39 -5.79
N GLY A 322 -4.26 -7.66 -5.66
CA GLY A 322 -4.77 -8.73 -6.53
C GLY A 322 -4.00 -8.87 -7.83
N GLY A 323 -4.26 -9.96 -8.55
CA GLY A 323 -3.59 -10.30 -9.81
C GLY A 323 -2.23 -10.97 -9.64
N LEU A 324 -1.68 -10.98 -8.43
CA LEU A 324 -0.41 -11.62 -8.10
C LEU A 324 -0.55 -12.48 -6.82
N ARG A 325 0.24 -13.55 -6.76
CA ARG A 325 0.50 -14.34 -5.57
C ARG A 325 1.92 -14.06 -5.13
N ALA A 326 2.08 -13.51 -3.93
CA ALA A 326 3.39 -13.07 -3.49
C ALA A 326 3.89 -13.87 -2.30
N PHE A 327 5.19 -14.17 -2.31
CA PHE A 327 5.89 -14.73 -1.15
C PHE A 327 7.02 -13.81 -0.69
N GLY A 328 7.24 -13.83 0.64
CA GLY A 328 8.41 -13.22 1.28
C GLY A 328 9.20 -14.28 2.04
N ALA A 329 10.52 -14.28 1.90
CA ALA A 329 11.39 -15.29 2.49
C ALA A 329 12.48 -14.68 3.37
N THR A 330 12.76 -15.35 4.47
CA THR A 330 13.90 -15.09 5.37
C THR A 330 14.19 -16.34 6.20
N PHE A 331 15.21 -16.33 7.06
CA PHE A 331 15.38 -17.37 8.05
C PHE A 331 14.29 -17.30 9.12
N LEU A 332 13.87 -18.46 9.66
CA LEU A 332 12.85 -18.52 10.69
C LEU A 332 13.12 -17.57 11.88
N THR A 333 14.38 -17.47 12.32
CA THR A 333 14.75 -16.57 13.42
C THR A 333 14.46 -15.10 13.11
N PHE A 334 14.51 -14.71 11.84
CA PHE A 334 14.23 -13.31 11.42
C PHE A 334 12.74 -13.04 11.17
N SER A 335 11.88 -14.06 11.29
CA SER A 335 10.43 -13.85 11.30
C SER A 335 9.98 -12.92 12.44
N ASP A 336 10.76 -12.83 13.50
CA ASP A 336 10.51 -11.89 14.61
C ASP A 336 10.52 -10.43 14.17
N TYR A 337 11.36 -10.05 13.19
CA TYR A 337 11.35 -8.69 12.63
C TYR A 337 10.08 -8.36 11.85
N MET A 338 9.45 -9.34 11.22
CA MET A 338 8.28 -9.17 10.36
C MET A 338 6.96 -9.59 11.01
N ARG A 339 6.96 -10.00 12.26
CA ARG A 339 5.81 -10.59 12.96
C ARG A 339 4.56 -9.72 12.92
N ALA A 340 4.69 -8.40 13.05
CA ALA A 340 3.55 -7.48 13.00
C ALA A 340 2.82 -7.56 11.65
N SER A 341 3.52 -7.56 10.53
CA SER A 341 2.93 -7.67 9.19
C SER A 341 2.37 -9.07 8.91
N VAL A 342 3.03 -10.13 9.40
CA VAL A 342 2.51 -11.51 9.31
C VAL A 342 1.20 -11.65 10.09
N ARG A 343 1.12 -11.06 11.30
CA ARG A 343 -0.13 -11.02 12.07
C ARG A 343 -1.25 -10.35 11.29
N LEU A 344 -0.96 -9.24 10.60
CA LEU A 344 -1.97 -8.52 9.81
C LEU A 344 -2.43 -9.33 8.60
N SER A 345 -1.56 -10.12 7.96
CA SER A 345 -2.02 -11.00 6.88
C SER A 345 -3.06 -12.02 7.37
N GLY A 346 -2.85 -12.58 8.57
CA GLY A 346 -3.84 -13.46 9.20
C GLY A 346 -5.13 -12.73 9.59
N LEU A 347 -5.02 -11.51 10.15
CA LEU A 347 -6.19 -10.72 10.54
C LEU A 347 -7.05 -10.30 9.33
N MET A 348 -6.42 -9.95 8.21
CA MET A 348 -7.09 -9.60 6.97
C MET A 348 -7.55 -10.81 6.14
N GLU A 349 -7.20 -12.03 6.57
CA GLU A 349 -7.49 -13.28 5.85
C GLU A 349 -6.98 -13.26 4.39
N ILE A 350 -5.76 -12.74 4.18
CA ILE A 350 -5.16 -12.65 2.86
C ILE A 350 -4.12 -13.76 2.65
N PRO A 351 -3.99 -14.31 1.41
CA PRO A 351 -3.13 -15.45 1.11
C PRO A 351 -1.65 -15.05 0.88
N SER A 352 -1.07 -14.23 1.77
CA SER A 352 0.36 -13.95 1.76
C SER A 352 1.14 -15.22 2.10
N ILE A 353 2.21 -15.49 1.35
CA ILE A 353 3.02 -16.71 1.50
C ILE A 353 4.32 -16.35 2.20
N TRP A 354 4.65 -17.09 3.25
CA TRP A 354 5.87 -16.93 4.03
C TRP A 354 6.76 -18.16 3.92
N VAL A 355 8.04 -17.98 3.58
CA VAL A 355 9.01 -19.06 3.42
C VAL A 355 10.14 -18.85 4.43
N TRP A 356 10.27 -19.77 5.39
CA TRP A 356 11.25 -19.71 6.47
C TRP A 356 12.14 -20.96 6.55
#